data_a6ecdb3454b6654954f3eb5d9b2444f0
#
_entry.id   a6ecdb3454b6654954f3eb5d9b2444f0
#
_cell.length_a   1.000
_cell.length_b   1.000
_cell.length_c   1.000
_cell.angle_alpha   90.00
_cell.angle_beta   90.00
_cell.angle_gamma   90.00
#
_symmetry.space_group_name_H-M   'P 1'
#
loop_
_entity.id
_entity.type
_entity.pdbx_description
1 polymer ?
#
loop_
_entity_poly.entity_id
_entity_poly.type
_entity_poly.pdbx_seq_one_letter_code
_entity_poly.pdbx_strand_id
1 'polypeptide(L)'
;MSETYDLFQKGKSHLRNGMAAQATVALEKAKRREPRKASIREALGIAYFRIRRYEEAETEFRAVLEISPADHYAHYALGRCLEKQGRDREANGHYKLASSLSPDSKRYASRVRDL
;
A
#
# COMPACT_ATOMS: atom_id res chain seq x y z
N MET A 1 5.89 -18.55 -19.09
CA MET A 1 5.83 -17.61 -17.98
C MET A 1 4.41 -17.17 -17.76
N SER A 2 4.06 -16.85 -16.54
CA SER A 2 2.68 -16.47 -16.29
C SER A 2 2.42 -15.05 -16.78
N GLU A 3 1.24 -14.83 -17.33
CA GLU A 3 0.78 -13.51 -17.73
C GLU A 3 0.65 -12.58 -16.54
N THR A 4 0.28 -13.13 -15.36
CA THR A 4 0.21 -12.36 -14.12
C THR A 4 1.57 -11.80 -13.75
N TYR A 5 2.62 -12.63 -13.86
CA TYR A 5 4.00 -12.18 -13.58
C TYR A 5 4.39 -11.03 -14.50
N ASP A 6 4.11 -11.17 -15.81
CA ASP A 6 4.46 -10.15 -16.79
C ASP A 6 3.74 -8.84 -16.52
N LEU A 7 2.45 -8.90 -16.17
CA LEU A 7 1.67 -7.71 -15.81
C LEU A 7 2.20 -7.05 -14.55
N PHE A 8 2.58 -7.86 -13.55
CA PHE A 8 3.14 -7.35 -12.32
C PHE A 8 4.48 -6.63 -12.58
N GLN A 9 5.36 -7.25 -13.36
CA GLN A 9 6.65 -6.65 -13.69
C GLN A 9 6.46 -5.35 -14.49
N LYS A 10 5.51 -5.32 -15.41
CA LYS A 10 5.18 -4.11 -16.17
C LYS A 10 4.71 -2.99 -15.24
N GLY A 11 3.82 -3.32 -14.31
CA GLY A 11 3.33 -2.34 -13.32
C GLY A 11 4.46 -1.79 -12.46
N LYS A 12 5.34 -2.66 -11.97
CA LYS A 12 6.49 -2.24 -11.17
C LYS A 12 7.45 -1.37 -11.98
N SER A 13 7.65 -1.69 -13.25
CA SER A 13 8.48 -0.88 -14.14
C SER A 13 7.90 0.54 -14.31
N HIS A 14 6.59 0.62 -14.52
CA HIS A 14 5.92 1.93 -14.60
C HIS A 14 6.09 2.72 -13.31
N LEU A 15 5.98 2.07 -12.15
CA LEU A 15 6.19 2.75 -10.86
C LEU A 15 7.61 3.29 -10.75
N ARG A 16 8.61 2.51 -11.13
CA ARG A 16 10.01 2.95 -11.09
C ARG A 16 10.26 4.15 -11.99
N ASN A 17 9.52 4.24 -13.08
CA ASN A 17 9.68 5.31 -14.07
C ASN A 17 8.77 6.52 -13.81
N GLY A 18 8.12 6.57 -12.65
CA GLY A 18 7.25 7.69 -12.29
C GLY A 18 5.92 7.70 -13.03
N MET A 19 5.51 6.57 -13.61
CA MET A 19 4.30 6.45 -14.42
C MET A 19 3.22 5.70 -13.64
N ALA A 20 2.83 6.28 -12.48
CA ALA A 20 1.91 5.60 -11.56
C ALA A 20 0.52 5.34 -12.16
N ALA A 21 0.01 6.25 -12.98
CA ALA A 21 -1.29 6.05 -13.63
C ALA A 21 -1.26 4.83 -14.55
N GLN A 22 -0.20 4.69 -15.36
CA GLN A 22 -0.04 3.54 -16.23
C GLN A 22 0.15 2.25 -15.42
N ALA A 23 0.83 2.35 -14.28
CA ALA A 23 1.02 1.21 -13.39
C ALA A 23 -0.33 0.64 -12.92
N THR A 24 -1.33 1.50 -12.62
CA THR A 24 -2.62 1.01 -12.16
C THR A 24 -3.30 0.11 -13.20
N VAL A 25 -3.15 0.41 -14.48
CA VAL A 25 -3.77 -0.40 -15.55
C VAL A 25 -3.21 -1.83 -15.51
N ALA A 26 -1.89 -1.98 -15.52
CA ALA A 26 -1.25 -3.31 -15.51
C ALA A 26 -1.51 -4.03 -14.19
N LEU A 27 -1.45 -3.32 -13.06
CA LEU A 27 -1.61 -3.93 -11.74
C LEU A 27 -3.05 -4.34 -11.46
N GLU A 28 -4.03 -3.60 -11.97
CA GLU A 28 -5.44 -4.02 -11.86
C GLU A 28 -5.69 -5.32 -12.62
N LYS A 29 -5.08 -5.47 -13.80
CA LYS A 29 -5.18 -6.72 -14.55
C LYS A 29 -4.53 -7.87 -13.80
N ALA A 30 -3.36 -7.65 -13.20
CA ALA A 30 -2.68 -8.66 -12.38
C ALA A 30 -3.53 -9.06 -11.18
N LYS A 31 -4.14 -8.07 -10.50
CA LYS A 31 -5.01 -8.31 -9.35
C LYS A 31 -6.21 -9.19 -9.71
N ARG A 32 -6.83 -8.94 -10.85
CA ARG A 32 -7.98 -9.75 -11.29
C ARG A 32 -7.60 -11.21 -11.47
N ARG A 33 -6.36 -11.49 -11.85
CA ARG A 33 -5.87 -12.86 -12.04
C ARG A 33 -5.50 -13.54 -10.72
N GLU A 34 -4.90 -12.78 -9.80
CA GLU A 34 -4.47 -13.30 -8.50
C GLU A 34 -4.85 -12.31 -7.39
N PRO A 35 -6.12 -12.28 -7.00
CA PRO A 35 -6.62 -11.26 -6.07
C PRO A 35 -6.07 -11.36 -4.64
N ARG A 36 -5.48 -12.49 -4.27
CA ARG A 36 -4.91 -12.69 -2.93
C ARG A 36 -3.39 -12.61 -2.90
N LYS A 37 -2.78 -12.08 -3.94
CA LYS A 37 -1.32 -11.91 -3.95
C LYS A 37 -0.96 -10.54 -3.34
N ALA A 38 -0.41 -10.58 -2.13
CA ALA A 38 -0.13 -9.36 -1.35
C ALA A 38 0.80 -8.39 -2.08
N SER A 39 1.81 -8.90 -2.80
CA SER A 39 2.75 -8.04 -3.52
C SER A 39 2.08 -7.22 -4.61
N ILE A 40 1.08 -7.78 -5.29
CA ILE A 40 0.30 -7.06 -6.31
C ILE A 40 -0.55 -5.98 -5.65
N ARG A 41 -1.22 -6.32 -4.56
CA ARG A 41 -2.05 -5.37 -3.80
C ARG A 41 -1.23 -4.21 -3.27
N GLU A 42 -0.04 -4.50 -2.74
CA GLU A 42 0.86 -3.46 -2.24
C GLU A 42 1.29 -2.51 -3.37
N ALA A 43 1.74 -3.06 -4.49
CA ALA A 43 2.18 -2.25 -5.62
C ALA A 43 1.03 -1.37 -6.13
N LEU A 44 -0.17 -1.92 -6.21
CA LEU A 44 -1.36 -1.18 -6.65
C LEU A 44 -1.72 -0.07 -5.66
N GLY A 45 -1.63 -0.35 -4.36
CA GLY A 45 -1.85 0.66 -3.33
C GLY A 45 -0.86 1.83 -3.46
N ILE A 46 0.40 1.52 -3.70
CA ILE A 46 1.44 2.54 -3.93
C ILE A 46 1.10 3.39 -5.17
N ALA A 47 0.69 2.73 -6.25
CA ALA A 47 0.35 3.44 -7.50
C ALA A 47 -0.84 4.38 -7.28
N TYR A 48 -1.90 3.90 -6.64
CA TYR A 48 -3.05 4.75 -6.33
C TYR A 48 -2.68 5.91 -5.42
N PHE A 49 -1.84 5.66 -4.39
CA PHE A 49 -1.39 6.73 -3.50
C PHE A 49 -0.66 7.83 -4.28
N ARG A 50 0.21 7.47 -5.19
CA ARG A 50 0.99 8.43 -5.97
C ARG A 50 0.12 9.30 -6.88
N ILE A 51 -1.02 8.80 -7.34
CA ILE A 51 -1.96 9.59 -8.15
C ILE A 51 -3.10 10.18 -7.31
N ARG A 52 -2.94 10.19 -5.98
CA ARG A 52 -3.84 10.82 -5.01
C ARG A 52 -5.22 10.15 -4.94
N ARG A 53 -5.32 8.91 -5.32
CA ARG A 53 -6.55 8.12 -5.19
C ARG A 53 -6.48 7.35 -3.86
N TYR A 54 -6.66 8.11 -2.77
CA TYR A 54 -6.39 7.60 -1.42
C TYR A 54 -7.38 6.56 -0.96
N GLU A 55 -8.63 6.64 -1.36
CA GLU A 55 -9.63 5.63 -1.00
C GLU A 55 -9.32 4.28 -1.64
N GLU A 56 -8.94 4.29 -2.92
CA GLU A 56 -8.54 3.05 -3.61
C GLU A 56 -7.25 2.50 -3.02
N ALA A 57 -6.29 3.37 -2.71
CA ALA A 57 -5.05 2.94 -2.05
C ALA A 57 -5.35 2.29 -0.70
N GLU A 58 -6.25 2.88 0.08
CA GLU A 58 -6.68 2.33 1.36
C GLU A 58 -7.23 0.92 1.19
N THR A 59 -8.09 0.71 0.22
CA THR A 59 -8.68 -0.61 -0.07
C THR A 59 -7.60 -1.65 -0.32
N GLU A 60 -6.57 -1.29 -1.11
CA GLU A 60 -5.51 -2.24 -1.43
C GLU A 60 -4.64 -2.57 -0.22
N PHE A 61 -4.28 -1.58 0.59
CA PHE A 61 -3.48 -1.85 1.79
C PHE A 61 -4.28 -2.63 2.85
N ARG A 62 -5.58 -2.40 2.97
CA ARG A 62 -6.42 -3.23 3.85
C ARG A 62 -6.44 -4.68 3.36
N ALA A 63 -6.47 -4.90 2.05
CA ALA A 63 -6.40 -6.25 1.49
C ALA A 63 -5.06 -6.92 1.81
N VAL A 64 -3.95 -6.18 1.77
CA VAL A 64 -2.65 -6.71 2.20
C VAL A 64 -2.73 -7.18 3.66
N LEU A 65 -3.36 -6.39 4.53
CA LEU A 65 -3.45 -6.72 5.96
C LEU A 65 -4.39 -7.90 6.25
N GLU A 66 -5.38 -8.14 5.38
CA GLU A 66 -6.18 -9.36 5.48
C GLU A 66 -5.34 -10.60 5.19
N ILE A 67 -4.38 -10.49 4.27
CA ILE A 67 -3.50 -11.59 3.90
C ILE A 67 -2.36 -11.73 4.91
N SER A 68 -1.78 -10.61 5.34
CA SER A 68 -0.61 -10.55 6.20
C SER A 68 -0.80 -9.49 7.30
N PRO A 69 -1.49 -9.81 8.39
CA PRO A 69 -1.84 -8.81 9.43
C PRO A 69 -0.64 -8.15 10.12
N ALA A 70 0.53 -8.79 10.09
CA ALA A 70 1.74 -8.26 10.71
C ALA A 70 2.66 -7.52 9.75
N ASP A 71 2.16 -7.20 8.55
CA ASP A 71 2.95 -6.43 7.56
C ASP A 71 3.07 -4.98 8.02
N HIS A 72 4.24 -4.63 8.58
CA HIS A 72 4.44 -3.30 9.15
C HIS A 72 4.38 -2.20 8.10
N TYR A 73 4.87 -2.44 6.88
CA TYR A 73 4.78 -1.43 5.82
C TYR A 73 3.33 -1.17 5.44
N ALA A 74 2.49 -2.20 5.38
CA ALA A 74 1.07 -2.03 5.04
C ALA A 74 0.33 -1.21 6.09
N HIS A 75 0.64 -1.40 7.38
CA HIS A 75 0.08 -0.54 8.42
C HIS A 75 0.52 0.92 8.24
N TYR A 76 1.80 1.15 7.98
CA TYR A 76 2.31 2.49 7.74
C TYR A 76 1.63 3.13 6.52
N ALA A 77 1.57 2.41 5.41
CA ALA A 77 0.97 2.91 4.17
C ALA A 77 -0.52 3.19 4.33
N LEU A 78 -1.23 2.31 5.04
CA LEU A 78 -2.65 2.54 5.36
C LEU A 78 -2.80 3.80 6.20
N GLY A 79 -1.93 3.99 7.19
CA GLY A 79 -1.92 5.22 7.98
C GLY A 79 -1.76 6.46 7.11
N ARG A 80 -0.85 6.41 6.12
CA ARG A 80 -0.67 7.52 5.18
C ARG A 80 -1.94 7.80 4.38
N CYS A 81 -2.63 6.75 3.92
CA CYS A 81 -3.89 6.92 3.18
C CYS A 81 -4.97 7.57 4.05
N LEU A 82 -5.07 7.14 5.30
CA LEU A 82 -6.06 7.67 6.24
C LEU A 82 -5.77 9.12 6.60
N GLU A 83 -4.52 9.44 6.84
CA GLU A 83 -4.09 10.80 7.15
C GLU A 83 -4.44 11.76 6.00
N LYS A 84 -4.20 11.33 4.76
CA LYS A 84 -4.56 12.13 3.58
C LYS A 84 -6.07 12.37 3.46
N GLN A 85 -6.87 11.54 4.10
CA GLN A 85 -8.33 11.67 4.12
C GLN A 85 -8.83 12.40 5.38
N GLY A 86 -7.92 12.91 6.21
CA GLY A 86 -8.28 13.62 7.43
C GLY A 86 -8.68 12.72 8.60
N ARG A 87 -8.47 11.41 8.48
CA ARG A 87 -8.81 10.41 9.51
C ARG A 87 -7.61 10.18 10.42
N ASP A 88 -7.22 11.21 11.16
CA ASP A 88 -5.94 11.24 11.87
C ASP A 88 -5.85 10.25 13.03
N ARG A 89 -6.93 10.04 13.77
CA ARG A 89 -6.90 9.08 14.90
C ARG A 89 -6.73 7.66 14.41
N GLU A 90 -7.45 7.29 13.37
CA GLU A 90 -7.34 5.96 12.77
C GLU A 90 -5.94 5.77 12.17
N ALA A 91 -5.43 6.80 11.48
CA ALA A 91 -4.07 6.78 10.93
C ALA A 91 -3.04 6.54 12.03
N ASN A 92 -3.18 7.25 13.14
CA ASN A 92 -2.25 7.13 14.27
C ASN A 92 -2.22 5.72 14.85
N GLY A 93 -3.39 5.06 14.91
CA GLY A 93 -3.48 3.66 15.35
C GLY A 93 -2.64 2.74 14.49
N HIS A 94 -2.69 2.91 13.15
CA HIS A 94 -1.89 2.12 12.24
C HIS A 94 -0.40 2.46 12.31
N TYR A 95 -0.04 3.73 12.51
CA TYR A 95 1.37 4.11 12.74
C TYR A 95 1.94 3.47 14.00
N LYS A 96 1.15 3.40 15.07
CA LYS A 96 1.56 2.72 16.31
C LYS A 96 1.79 1.24 16.06
N LEU A 97 0.91 0.60 15.29
CA LEU A 97 1.07 -0.82 14.93
C LEU A 97 2.34 -1.02 14.11
N ALA A 98 2.57 -0.19 13.10
CA ALA A 98 3.79 -0.29 12.28
C ALA A 98 5.04 -0.13 13.14
N SER A 99 5.06 0.85 14.04
CA SER A 99 6.19 1.10 14.94
C SER A 99 6.40 -0.05 15.91
N SER A 100 5.31 -0.64 16.40
CA SER A 100 5.38 -1.80 17.30
C SER A 100 5.94 -3.03 16.61
N LEU A 101 5.56 -3.24 15.33
CA LEU A 101 6.02 -4.37 14.54
C LEU A 101 7.46 -4.20 14.05
N SER A 102 7.91 -2.97 13.88
CA SER A 102 9.28 -2.65 13.43
C SER A 102 9.83 -1.50 14.28
N PRO A 103 10.25 -1.81 15.54
CA PRO A 103 10.61 -0.75 16.51
C PRO A 103 11.80 0.11 16.09
N ASP A 104 12.70 -0.43 15.25
CA ASP A 104 13.89 0.29 14.81
C ASP A 104 13.61 1.30 13.69
N SER A 105 12.40 1.32 13.13
CA SER A 105 12.08 2.23 12.05
C SER A 105 11.79 3.63 12.57
N LYS A 106 12.70 4.54 12.30
CA LYS A 106 12.51 5.97 12.61
C LYS A 106 11.37 6.56 11.79
N ARG A 107 11.19 6.06 10.57
CA ARG A 107 10.11 6.52 9.69
C ARG A 107 8.74 6.28 10.33
N TYR A 108 8.53 5.09 10.90
CA TYR A 108 7.26 4.77 11.53
C TYR A 108 7.08 5.53 12.84
N ALA A 109 8.12 5.55 13.67
CA ALA A 109 8.08 6.23 14.96
C ALA A 109 7.78 7.72 14.80
N SER A 110 8.33 8.36 13.76
CA SER A 110 8.15 9.79 13.54
C SER A 110 6.71 10.17 13.18
N ARG A 111 5.90 9.21 12.77
CA ARG A 111 4.49 9.45 12.43
C ARG A 111 3.54 9.31 13.61
N VAL A 112 3.98 8.62 14.68
CA VAL A 112 3.13 8.42 15.85
C VAL A 112 2.95 9.74 16.59
N ARG A 113 1.70 10.06 16.96
CA ARG A 113 1.34 11.30 17.63
C ARG A 113 0.50 11.02 18.86
N ASP A 114 0.49 11.98 19.78
CA ASP A 114 -0.37 11.95 20.96
C ASP A 114 -1.71 12.60 20.61
N LEU A 115 -2.62 11.76 20.15
CA LEU A 115 -3.96 12.20 19.75
C LEU A 115 -5.02 11.71 20.73
#